data_46fa550255be3c628318a05027749dfa
#
_entry.id   46fa550255be3c628318a05027749dfa
#
_cell.length_a   1.000
_cell.length_b   1.000
_cell.length_c   1.000
_cell.angle_alpha   90.00
_cell.angle_beta   90.00
_cell.angle_gamma   90.00
#
_symmetry.space_group_name_H-M   'P 1'
#
loop_
_entity.id
_entity.type
_entity.pdbx_description
1 polymer ?
#
loop_
_entity_poly.entity_id
_entity_poly.type
_entity_poly.pdbx_seq_one_letter_code
_entity_poly.pdbx_strand_id
1 'polypeptide(L)'
;MNPIFSVMAGGALGAAARYLVSLALAARGGFPYATLAVNLLGGFAMGVLAALVLRGVASESLRLFVGVGILGGFTTFSAFSLESFQMIQRGQIAVASGYAIASVIGSIAALALGFAVVRT
;
A
#
# COMPACT_ATOMS: atom_id res chain seq x y z
N MET A 1 1.19 14.52 20.97
CA MET A 1 0.58 13.17 21.08
C MET A 1 1.69 12.13 21.13
N ASN A 2 1.52 11.11 21.97
CA ASN A 2 2.48 10.01 22.02
C ASN A 2 2.57 9.36 20.63
N PRO A 3 3.78 9.10 20.12
CA PRO A 3 3.93 8.49 18.79
C PRO A 3 3.11 7.21 18.58
N ILE A 4 2.99 6.35 19.61
CA ILE A 4 2.23 5.11 19.44
C ILE A 4 0.74 5.38 19.18
N PHE A 5 0.16 6.38 19.85
CA PHE A 5 -1.25 6.72 19.64
C PHE A 5 -1.46 7.34 18.26
N SER A 6 -0.49 8.13 17.80
CA SER A 6 -0.52 8.70 16.44
C SER A 6 -0.50 7.60 15.38
N VAL A 7 0.38 6.61 15.54
CA VAL A 7 0.45 5.45 14.65
C VAL A 7 -0.83 4.62 14.72
N MET A 8 -1.36 4.40 15.91
CA MET A 8 -2.61 3.65 16.09
C MET A 8 -3.79 4.33 15.39
N ALA A 9 -3.93 5.63 15.58
CA ALA A 9 -5.01 6.40 14.92
C ALA A 9 -4.86 6.36 13.40
N GLY A 10 -3.65 6.58 12.91
CA GLY A 10 -3.37 6.49 11.48
C GLY A 10 -3.63 5.09 10.92
N GLY A 11 -3.19 4.07 11.65
CA GLY A 11 -3.41 2.68 11.26
C GLY A 11 -4.88 2.32 11.18
N ALA A 12 -5.68 2.80 12.12
CA ALA A 12 -7.13 2.60 12.10
C ALA A 12 -7.75 3.22 10.85
N LEU A 13 -7.36 4.46 10.53
CA LEU A 13 -7.84 5.15 9.32
C LEU A 13 -7.42 4.41 8.05
N GLY A 14 -6.15 4.01 8.00
CA GLY A 14 -5.61 3.29 6.84
C GLY A 14 -6.28 1.93 6.62
N ALA A 15 -6.46 1.18 7.69
CA ALA A 15 -7.13 -0.12 7.62
C ALA A 15 -8.59 0.03 7.19
N ALA A 16 -9.28 1.04 7.70
CA ALA A 16 -10.66 1.33 7.30
C ALA A 16 -10.73 1.69 5.81
N ALA A 17 -9.80 2.54 5.34
CA ALA A 17 -9.74 2.92 3.93
C ALA A 17 -9.48 1.69 3.05
N ARG A 18 -8.57 0.81 3.46
CA ARG A 18 -8.29 -0.43 2.72
C ARG A 18 -9.53 -1.31 2.62
N TYR A 19 -10.27 -1.43 3.71
CA TYR A 19 -11.50 -2.21 3.71
C TYR A 19 -12.52 -1.63 2.74
N LEU A 20 -12.68 -0.30 2.73
CA LEU A 20 -13.61 0.37 1.80
C LEU A 20 -13.21 0.13 0.34
N VAL A 21 -11.91 0.16 0.03
CA VAL A 21 -11.45 -0.15 -1.33
C VAL A 21 -11.78 -1.62 -1.67
N SER A 22 -11.63 -2.53 -0.71
CA SER A 22 -11.95 -3.94 -0.95
C SER A 22 -13.44 -4.15 -1.26
N LEU A 23 -14.31 -3.34 -0.65
CA LEU A 23 -15.74 -3.37 -0.97
C LEU A 23 -16.03 -2.80 -2.35
N ALA A 24 -15.38 -1.69 -2.69
CA ALA A 24 -15.58 -1.02 -3.99
C ALA A 24 -15.05 -1.84 -5.16
N LEU A 25 -13.94 -2.53 -4.96
CA LEU A 25 -13.27 -3.33 -6.00
C LEU A 25 -13.42 -4.84 -5.72
N ALA A 26 -14.58 -5.25 -5.21
CA ALA A 26 -14.84 -6.65 -4.91
C ALA A 26 -14.48 -7.51 -6.11
N ALA A 27 -13.89 -8.69 -5.83
CA ALA A 27 -13.24 -9.54 -6.82
C ALA A 27 -14.10 -9.76 -8.06
N ARG A 28 -13.59 -9.34 -9.19
CA ARG A 28 -14.15 -9.63 -10.49
C ARG A 28 -13.27 -10.68 -11.15
N GLY A 29 -13.83 -11.83 -11.49
CA GLY A 29 -13.06 -12.91 -12.10
C GLY A 29 -12.03 -13.53 -11.16
N GLY A 30 -12.14 -13.31 -9.86
CA GLY A 30 -11.24 -13.90 -8.87
C GLY A 30 -9.88 -13.21 -8.73
N PHE A 31 -9.59 -12.17 -9.51
CA PHE A 31 -8.34 -11.46 -9.40
C PHE A 31 -8.42 -10.38 -8.29
N PRO A 32 -7.40 -10.26 -7.43
CA PRO A 32 -7.44 -9.35 -6.27
C PRO A 32 -7.07 -7.90 -6.65
N TYR A 33 -7.92 -7.24 -7.40
CA TYR A 33 -7.68 -5.87 -7.83
C TYR A 33 -7.57 -4.90 -6.66
N ALA A 34 -8.35 -5.13 -5.60
CA ALA A 34 -8.35 -4.23 -4.44
C ALA A 34 -6.99 -4.20 -3.75
N THR A 35 -6.39 -5.36 -3.50
CA THR A 35 -5.08 -5.46 -2.87
C THR A 35 -4.01 -4.82 -3.75
N LEU A 36 -4.04 -5.09 -5.04
CA LEU A 36 -3.10 -4.47 -5.98
C LEU A 36 -3.25 -2.95 -5.96
N ALA A 37 -4.49 -2.45 -6.00
CA ALA A 37 -4.77 -1.02 -6.00
C ALA A 37 -4.25 -0.34 -4.72
N VAL A 38 -4.53 -0.88 -3.53
CA VAL A 38 -4.08 -0.24 -2.29
C VAL A 38 -2.56 -0.26 -2.18
N ASN A 39 -1.90 -1.31 -2.66
CA ASN A 39 -0.44 -1.37 -2.60
C ASN A 39 0.22 -0.42 -3.60
N LEU A 40 -0.35 -0.26 -4.79
CA LEU A 40 0.16 0.71 -5.77
C LEU A 40 -0.09 2.15 -5.32
N LEU A 41 -1.32 2.45 -4.88
CA LEU A 41 -1.67 3.80 -4.41
C LEU A 41 -0.89 4.15 -3.14
N GLY A 42 -0.79 3.20 -2.22
CA GLY A 42 -0.02 3.39 -1.00
C GLY A 42 1.46 3.55 -1.28
N GLY A 43 1.99 2.80 -2.23
CA GLY A 43 3.38 2.95 -2.67
C GLY A 43 3.65 4.34 -3.24
N PHE A 44 2.78 4.82 -4.11
CA PHE A 44 2.88 6.18 -4.67
C PHE A 44 2.87 7.23 -3.55
N ALA A 45 1.90 7.14 -2.65
CA ALA A 45 1.78 8.08 -1.53
C ALA A 45 3.01 8.02 -0.61
N MET A 46 3.55 6.84 -0.38
CA MET A 46 4.77 6.68 0.41
C MET A 46 5.96 7.35 -0.27
N GLY A 47 6.05 7.27 -1.60
CA GLY A 47 7.10 7.96 -2.36
C GLY A 47 7.00 9.47 -2.22
N VAL A 48 5.79 10.02 -2.30
CA VAL A 48 5.54 11.44 -2.06
C VAL A 48 5.99 11.82 -0.65
N LEU A 49 5.57 11.07 0.35
CA LEU A 49 5.93 11.34 1.74
C LEU A 49 7.43 11.25 1.95
N ALA A 50 8.09 10.26 1.40
CA ALA A 50 9.53 10.09 1.52
C ALA A 50 10.29 11.30 0.97
N ALA A 51 9.86 11.82 -0.18
CA ALA A 51 10.45 13.02 -0.76
C ALA A 51 10.24 14.25 0.12
N LEU A 52 9.05 14.39 0.71
CA LEU A 52 8.75 15.51 1.62
C LEU A 52 9.58 15.44 2.89
N VAL A 53 9.80 14.24 3.42
CA VAL A 53 10.66 14.05 4.58
C VAL A 53 12.11 14.41 4.24
N LEU A 54 12.60 13.94 3.11
CA LEU A 54 13.96 14.19 2.66
C LEU A 54 14.23 15.69 2.45
N ARG A 55 13.22 16.41 1.97
CA ARG A 55 13.33 17.87 1.76
C ARG A 55 13.14 18.67 3.05
N GLY A 56 12.86 18.02 4.16
CA GLY A 56 12.64 18.70 5.44
C GLY A 56 11.27 19.38 5.55
N VAL A 57 10.37 19.15 4.63
CA VAL A 57 9.04 19.74 4.63
C VAL A 57 8.11 19.00 5.60
N ALA A 58 8.19 17.67 5.62
CA ALA A 58 7.37 16.85 6.50
C ALA A 58 8.10 16.61 7.83
N SER A 59 7.38 16.81 8.94
CA SER A 59 7.92 16.57 10.28
C SER A 59 7.96 15.07 10.58
N GLU A 60 8.69 14.73 11.65
CA GLU A 60 8.71 13.34 12.14
C GLU A 60 7.32 12.89 12.59
N SER A 61 6.54 13.78 13.23
CA SER A 61 5.17 13.47 13.61
C SER A 61 4.31 13.13 12.41
N LEU A 62 4.45 13.87 11.32
CA LEU A 62 3.70 13.60 10.09
C LEU A 62 4.15 12.29 9.46
N ARG A 63 5.44 12.00 9.45
CA ARG A 63 5.97 10.74 8.92
C ARG A 63 5.39 9.55 9.68
N LEU A 64 5.30 9.65 11.00
CA LEU A 64 4.75 8.56 11.82
C LEU A 64 3.26 8.39 11.59
N PHE A 65 2.51 9.48 11.62
CA PHE A 65 1.05 9.40 11.48
C PHE A 65 0.65 8.92 10.08
N VAL A 66 1.20 9.53 9.05
CA VAL A 66 0.82 9.23 7.65
C VAL A 66 1.55 7.98 7.17
N GLY A 67 2.87 7.93 7.33
CA GLY A 67 3.68 6.84 6.76
C GLY A 67 3.50 5.53 7.49
N VAL A 68 3.84 5.52 8.77
CA VAL A 68 3.75 4.27 9.56
C VAL A 68 2.29 3.95 9.87
N GLY A 69 1.48 4.97 10.19
CA GLY A 69 0.07 4.79 10.54
C GLY A 69 -0.82 4.57 9.33
N ILE A 70 -1.16 5.64 8.61
CA ILE A 70 -2.17 5.58 7.55
C ILE A 70 -1.71 4.64 6.43
N LEU A 71 -0.56 4.87 5.84
CA LEU A 71 -0.08 4.07 4.72
C LEU A 71 0.28 2.66 5.15
N GLY A 72 0.81 2.50 6.37
CA GLY A 72 1.09 1.18 6.93
C GLY A 72 -0.18 0.34 7.09
N GLY A 73 -1.28 0.95 7.52
CA GLY A 73 -2.57 0.27 7.62
C GLY A 73 -3.29 0.10 6.29
N PHE A 74 -3.06 1.01 5.36
CA PHE A 74 -3.70 0.99 4.04
C PHE A 74 -3.12 -0.09 3.13
N THR A 75 -1.81 -0.28 3.13
CA THR A 75 -1.13 -1.30 2.33
C THR A 75 -1.09 -2.64 3.06
N THR A 76 -0.92 -3.74 2.33
CA THR A 76 -0.92 -5.04 2.98
C THR A 76 -0.09 -6.05 2.20
N PHE A 77 0.85 -6.67 2.91
CA PHE A 77 1.59 -7.80 2.39
C PHE A 77 0.89 -9.13 2.71
N SER A 78 0.22 -9.22 3.85
CA SER A 78 -0.43 -10.45 4.28
C SER A 78 -1.61 -10.85 3.38
N ALA A 79 -2.42 -9.87 2.96
CA ALA A 79 -3.50 -10.16 2.02
C ALA A 79 -2.95 -10.60 0.67
N PHE A 80 -1.90 -9.95 0.19
CA PHE A 80 -1.20 -10.36 -1.03
C PHE A 80 -0.69 -11.80 -0.92
N SER A 81 -0.08 -12.15 0.20
CA SER A 81 0.46 -13.49 0.43
C SER A 81 -0.64 -14.55 0.42
N LEU A 82 -1.75 -14.26 1.10
CA LEU A 82 -2.88 -15.18 1.16
C LEU A 82 -3.50 -15.38 -0.23
N GLU A 83 -3.73 -14.30 -0.95
CA GLU A 83 -4.32 -14.36 -2.29
C GLU A 83 -3.43 -15.11 -3.27
N SER A 84 -2.13 -14.88 -3.20
CA SER A 84 -1.15 -15.60 -4.03
C SER A 84 -1.16 -17.09 -3.74
N PHE A 85 -1.20 -17.45 -2.46
CA PHE A 85 -1.26 -18.84 -2.04
C PHE A 85 -2.55 -19.52 -2.54
N GLN A 86 -3.67 -18.81 -2.45
CA GLN A 86 -4.95 -19.33 -2.95
C GLN A 86 -4.93 -19.56 -4.46
N MET A 87 -4.29 -18.67 -5.22
CA MET A 87 -4.10 -18.85 -6.66
C MET A 87 -3.28 -20.11 -6.95
N ILE A 88 -2.20 -20.31 -6.20
CA ILE A 88 -1.36 -21.50 -6.36
C ILE A 88 -2.16 -22.77 -6.05
N GLN A 89 -2.98 -22.74 -4.99
CA GLN A 89 -3.81 -23.88 -4.64
C GLN A 89 -4.84 -24.22 -5.73
N ARG A 90 -5.32 -23.21 -6.47
CA ARG A 90 -6.22 -23.41 -7.60
C ARG A 90 -5.49 -23.78 -8.89
N GLY A 91 -4.19 -23.94 -8.85
CA GLY A 91 -3.40 -24.28 -10.03
C GLY A 91 -3.10 -23.09 -10.94
N GLN A 92 -3.39 -21.87 -10.48
CA GLN A 92 -3.20 -20.65 -11.28
C GLN A 92 -1.81 -20.06 -11.04
N ILE A 93 -0.77 -20.84 -11.32
CA ILE A 93 0.63 -20.44 -11.04
C ILE A 93 1.04 -19.26 -11.91
N ALA A 94 0.64 -19.24 -13.18
CA ALA A 94 0.97 -18.13 -14.07
C ALA A 94 0.34 -16.82 -13.60
N VAL A 95 -0.93 -16.86 -13.17
CA VAL A 95 -1.65 -15.70 -12.66
C VAL A 95 -1.00 -15.22 -11.36
N ALA A 96 -0.67 -16.15 -10.46
CA ALA A 96 0.02 -15.81 -9.20
C ALA A 96 1.37 -15.15 -9.45
N SER A 97 2.13 -15.67 -10.41
CA SER A 97 3.43 -15.09 -10.78
C SER A 97 3.28 -13.68 -11.34
N GLY A 98 2.32 -13.47 -12.23
CA GLY A 98 2.01 -12.15 -12.79
C GLY A 98 1.57 -11.18 -11.72
N TYR A 99 0.72 -11.62 -10.79
CA TYR A 99 0.29 -10.80 -9.66
C TYR A 99 1.46 -10.41 -8.75
N ALA A 100 2.36 -11.35 -8.47
CA ALA A 100 3.55 -11.06 -7.65
C ALA A 100 4.45 -10.05 -8.34
N ILE A 101 4.73 -10.22 -9.64
CA ILE A 101 5.56 -9.30 -10.40
C ILE A 101 4.92 -7.91 -10.45
N ALA A 102 3.63 -7.84 -10.76
CA ALA A 102 2.90 -6.57 -10.81
C ALA A 102 2.90 -5.87 -9.44
N SER A 103 2.74 -6.64 -8.36
CA SER A 103 2.71 -6.10 -7.00
C SER A 103 4.07 -5.53 -6.59
N VAL A 104 5.14 -6.29 -6.78
CA VAL A 104 6.49 -5.89 -6.34
C VAL A 104 7.01 -4.77 -7.24
N ILE A 105 7.09 -5.01 -8.54
CA ILE A 105 7.63 -4.03 -9.47
C ILE A 105 6.73 -2.80 -9.56
N GLY A 106 5.42 -3.02 -9.61
CA GLY A 106 4.45 -1.93 -9.68
C GLY A 106 4.50 -1.02 -8.47
N SER A 107 4.58 -1.59 -7.26
CA SER A 107 4.65 -0.80 -6.03
C SER A 107 5.94 0.00 -5.94
N ILE A 108 7.07 -0.60 -6.29
CA ILE A 108 8.36 0.09 -6.27
C ILE A 108 8.37 1.20 -7.33
N ALA A 109 7.85 0.93 -8.53
CA ALA A 109 7.76 1.92 -9.60
C ALA A 109 6.81 3.07 -9.20
N ALA A 110 5.69 2.75 -8.57
CA ALA A 110 4.74 3.75 -8.08
C ALA A 110 5.39 4.64 -7.03
N LEU A 111 6.16 4.05 -6.12
CA LEU A 111 6.90 4.79 -5.09
C LEU A 111 7.94 5.71 -5.75
N ALA A 112 8.70 5.21 -6.70
CA ALA A 112 9.69 6.01 -7.43
C ALA A 112 9.03 7.18 -8.15
N LEU A 113 7.86 6.96 -8.75
CA LEU A 113 7.10 8.00 -9.42
C LEU A 113 6.61 9.06 -8.43
N GLY A 114 6.06 8.65 -7.31
CA GLY A 114 5.62 9.57 -6.25
C GLY A 114 6.77 10.42 -5.72
N PHE A 115 7.91 9.79 -5.52
CA PHE A 115 9.13 10.49 -5.09
C PHE A 115 9.57 11.51 -6.15
N ALA A 116 9.57 11.13 -7.41
CA ALA A 116 10.01 11.99 -8.52
C ALA A 116 9.08 13.21 -8.70
N VAL A 117 7.78 13.03 -8.51
CA VAL A 117 6.80 14.12 -8.65
C VAL A 117 7.10 15.26 -7.68
N VAL A 118 7.46 14.94 -6.44
CA VAL A 118 7.78 15.95 -5.42
C VAL A 118 9.18 16.53 -5.63
N ARG A 119 10.10 15.70 -6.10
CA ARG A 119 11.49 16.09 -6.28
C ARG A 119 11.66 17.18 -7.34
N THR A 120 10.82 17.19 -8.36
CA THR A 120 10.85 18.21 -9.40
C THR A 120 10.09 19.44 -8.98
#